data_0f2137b1dad692c67f5d1ee0271bffbf
#
_entry.id   0f2137b1dad692c67f5d1ee0271bffbf
#
_cell.length_a   1.000
_cell.length_b   1.000
_cell.length_c   1.000
_cell.angle_alpha   90.00
_cell.angle_beta   90.00
_cell.angle_gamma   90.00
#
_symmetry.space_group_name_H-M   'P 1'
#
loop_
_entity.id
_entity.type
_entity.pdbx_description
1 polymer ?
#
loop_
_entity_poly.entity_id
_entity_poly.type
_entity_poly.pdbx_seq_one_letter_code
_entity_poly.pdbx_strand_id
1 'polypeptide(L)'
;MPKRTDIKSILILGAGPIIIGQACEFDYSGAQACKALREEGFRVILVNSNPATIMTDPSMADATYIEPVEWKTVARIIEEERPDALLPTMGGQTALNCALDLAKHGVLDKFSVEMIGANADAIDKAEDRERFDKAMKAIGLNTPNSGIAHSMEEATQVADRFGFPCIIRPSFTMGGSGGGIAYNREEFEAICRRGLDLSPTNELLIDESLIGWKEFEMEVVRDKNDNCIIVCAIENLDPMGIHTGDSITVAPAQTLTDKEYQIMRNASIKVLREIGVETGGSNVQFAVSPEDGRLIVIEMNPRVSRSSALASKATGFPIARVAAKLAVGYTLNELQNEITGGATPASFEPSIDYVVTKIPRFAFEKFNQADQSLTTQMKSVGEVMAIGRTFQESLQKALRGLEVGVSGFDPKIDTDDEDHAAILFNQLAEAGPDRIWYLADAFRQGMSCEEIFGVTKIDPWFLVQIEDLIIEESRLKGSSLTSVDEKTLYRLKRKGFADRRIADILLCTESEVRNFRYDFGMHPVYKRVDTCAAEFSTETAYMYSTYEEECEA
;
A
#
# COMPACT_ATOMS: atom_id res chain seq x y z
N MET A 1 5.52 -25.70 24.12
CA MET A 1 5.98 -25.29 22.79
C MET A 1 4.74 -24.82 22.04
N PRO A 2 4.74 -23.63 21.49
CA PRO A 2 3.55 -23.00 20.89
C PRO A 2 3.16 -23.64 19.54
N LYS A 3 4.12 -24.24 18.84
CA LYS A 3 3.92 -24.83 17.52
C LYS A 3 2.91 -26.00 17.55
N ARG A 4 1.98 -25.99 16.60
CA ARG A 4 1.04 -27.09 16.36
C ARG A 4 1.79 -28.37 15.97
N THR A 5 1.50 -29.47 16.66
CA THR A 5 2.14 -30.78 16.46
C THR A 5 1.27 -31.76 15.67
N ASP A 6 0.01 -31.40 15.47
CA ASP A 6 -1.00 -32.12 14.70
C ASP A 6 -0.88 -31.88 13.18
N ILE A 7 -0.28 -30.76 12.77
CA ILE A 7 0.05 -30.43 11.38
C ILE A 7 1.49 -30.86 11.08
N LYS A 8 1.71 -31.51 9.94
CA LYS A 8 3.04 -31.92 9.43
C LYS A 8 3.34 -31.34 8.04
N SER A 9 2.29 -31.15 7.24
CA SER A 9 2.40 -30.68 5.86
C SER A 9 1.40 -29.56 5.58
N ILE A 10 1.85 -28.54 4.86
CA ILE A 10 1.08 -27.33 4.57
C ILE A 10 1.14 -27.03 3.08
N LEU A 11 -0.02 -26.87 2.46
CA LEU A 11 -0.17 -26.41 1.10
C LEU A 11 -0.29 -24.88 1.10
N ILE A 12 0.57 -24.18 0.37
CA ILE A 12 0.54 -22.74 0.15
C ILE A 12 0.03 -22.47 -1.27
N LEU A 13 -0.96 -21.60 -1.39
CA LEU A 13 -1.44 -21.10 -2.67
C LEU A 13 -0.70 -19.79 -3.02
N GLY A 14 -0.08 -19.77 -4.19
CA GLY A 14 0.56 -18.57 -4.74
C GLY A 14 -0.45 -17.64 -5.41
N ALA A 15 0.07 -16.54 -5.95
CA ALA A 15 -0.73 -15.45 -6.53
C ALA A 15 -1.08 -15.64 -8.02
N GLY A 16 -0.56 -16.69 -8.65
CA GLY A 16 -0.69 -16.84 -10.10
C GLY A 16 0.30 -15.95 -10.88
N PRO A 17 -0.07 -15.51 -12.08
CA PRO A 17 0.76 -14.60 -12.87
C PRO A 17 0.86 -13.23 -12.20
N ILE A 18 1.98 -12.52 -12.47
CA ILE A 18 2.11 -11.12 -12.07
C ILE A 18 1.24 -10.28 -12.99
N ILE A 19 0.26 -9.61 -12.43
CA ILE A 19 -0.68 -8.72 -13.12
C ILE A 19 -0.82 -7.40 -12.37
N ILE A 20 -1.40 -6.39 -13.02
CA ILE A 20 -1.76 -5.13 -12.34
C ILE A 20 -2.72 -5.45 -11.19
N GLY A 21 -2.41 -4.96 -9.99
CA GLY A 21 -3.18 -5.24 -8.77
C GLY A 21 -2.67 -6.42 -7.94
N GLN A 22 -1.91 -7.35 -8.52
CA GLN A 22 -1.37 -8.52 -7.83
C GLN A 22 0.04 -8.84 -8.34
N ALA A 23 1.02 -8.07 -7.86
CA ALA A 23 2.39 -8.07 -8.37
C ALA A 23 3.37 -8.85 -7.48
N CYS A 24 4.66 -8.48 -7.52
CA CYS A 24 5.76 -9.20 -6.86
C CYS A 24 5.68 -9.22 -5.33
N GLU A 25 4.88 -8.39 -4.71
CA GLU A 25 4.66 -8.34 -3.26
C GLU A 25 4.07 -9.65 -2.72
N PHE A 26 3.25 -10.31 -3.52
CA PHE A 26 2.70 -11.63 -3.15
C PHE A 26 3.70 -12.76 -3.37
N ASP A 27 4.61 -12.64 -4.33
CA ASP A 27 5.75 -13.55 -4.45
C ASP A 27 6.66 -13.45 -3.22
N TYR A 28 6.97 -12.22 -2.78
CA TYR A 28 7.70 -11.99 -1.53
C TYR A 28 6.98 -12.65 -0.34
N SER A 29 5.67 -12.43 -0.18
CA SER A 29 4.89 -12.97 0.94
C SER A 29 4.89 -14.50 0.94
N GLY A 30 4.68 -15.12 -0.22
CA GLY A 30 4.72 -16.57 -0.39
C GLY A 30 6.11 -17.15 -0.09
N ALA A 31 7.18 -16.52 -0.58
CA ALA A 31 8.55 -16.93 -0.32
C ALA A 31 8.89 -16.84 1.19
N GLN A 32 8.46 -15.77 1.88
CA GLN A 32 8.65 -15.64 3.33
C GLN A 32 7.89 -16.70 4.12
N ALA A 33 6.66 -17.03 3.70
CA ALA A 33 5.88 -18.10 4.33
C ALA A 33 6.54 -19.46 4.14
N CYS A 34 7.00 -19.80 2.93
CA CYS A 34 7.73 -21.03 2.67
C CYS A 34 8.95 -21.16 3.59
N LYS A 35 9.78 -20.12 3.67
CA LYS A 35 10.96 -20.10 4.55
C LYS A 35 10.59 -20.29 6.01
N ALA A 36 9.64 -19.50 6.52
CA ALA A 36 9.22 -19.55 7.92
C ALA A 36 8.70 -20.94 8.32
N LEU A 37 7.86 -21.54 7.49
CA LEU A 37 7.26 -22.85 7.80
C LEU A 37 8.27 -24.00 7.68
N ARG A 38 9.20 -23.95 6.72
CA ARG A 38 10.28 -24.92 6.63
C ARG A 38 11.26 -24.83 7.79
N GLU A 39 11.62 -23.64 8.23
CA GLU A 39 12.45 -23.44 9.43
C GLU A 39 11.79 -24.06 10.67
N GLU A 40 10.46 -24.00 10.74
CA GLU A 40 9.70 -24.68 11.80
C GLU A 40 9.58 -26.20 11.58
N GLY A 41 10.10 -26.75 10.49
CA GLY A 41 10.15 -28.18 10.19
C GLY A 41 8.85 -28.75 9.63
N PHE A 42 7.98 -27.92 9.05
CA PHE A 42 6.84 -28.39 8.27
C PHE A 42 7.27 -28.78 6.85
N ARG A 43 6.62 -29.79 6.30
CA ARG A 43 6.71 -30.07 4.86
C ARG A 43 5.86 -29.04 4.12
N VAL A 44 6.45 -28.27 3.23
CA VAL A 44 5.79 -27.23 2.47
C VAL A 44 5.54 -27.69 1.03
N ILE A 45 4.29 -27.60 0.60
CA ILE A 45 3.84 -27.83 -0.76
C ILE A 45 3.40 -26.50 -1.32
N LEU A 46 3.87 -26.12 -2.50
CA LEU A 46 3.55 -24.84 -3.14
C LEU A 46 2.86 -25.06 -4.48
N VAL A 47 1.78 -24.32 -4.74
CA VAL A 47 1.15 -24.22 -6.07
C VAL A 47 1.22 -22.78 -6.53
N ASN A 48 1.85 -22.54 -7.67
CA ASN A 48 1.82 -21.24 -8.36
C ASN A 48 2.02 -21.44 -9.87
N SER A 49 1.28 -20.72 -10.70
CA SER A 49 1.34 -20.88 -12.16
C SER A 49 2.54 -20.17 -12.81
N ASN A 50 3.17 -19.22 -12.13
CA ASN A 50 4.30 -18.48 -12.66
C ASN A 50 5.64 -19.12 -12.25
N PRO A 51 6.41 -19.72 -13.19
CA PRO A 51 7.69 -20.36 -12.87
C PRO A 51 8.83 -19.35 -12.62
N ALA A 52 8.64 -18.07 -12.95
CA ALA A 52 9.65 -17.02 -12.84
C ALA A 52 9.55 -16.22 -11.54
N THR A 53 8.94 -16.78 -10.49
CA THR A 53 8.83 -16.18 -9.17
C THR A 53 9.85 -16.74 -8.20
N ILE A 54 10.19 -15.99 -7.14
CA ILE A 54 11.11 -16.44 -6.08
C ILE A 54 10.49 -17.64 -5.34
N MET A 55 9.19 -17.60 -5.04
CA MET A 55 8.52 -18.68 -4.31
C MET A 55 8.58 -20.03 -5.03
N THR A 56 8.64 -20.03 -6.37
CA THR A 56 8.70 -21.26 -7.19
C THR A 56 10.12 -21.77 -7.40
N ASP A 57 11.14 -21.13 -6.83
CA ASP A 57 12.50 -21.69 -6.81
C ASP A 57 12.47 -23.05 -6.10
N PRO A 58 13.11 -24.08 -6.65
CA PRO A 58 13.10 -25.44 -6.07
C PRO A 58 13.59 -25.54 -4.62
N SER A 59 14.35 -24.54 -4.16
CA SER A 59 14.84 -24.49 -2.78
C SER A 59 13.78 -23.97 -1.78
N MET A 60 12.66 -23.39 -2.24
CA MET A 60 11.67 -22.74 -1.37
C MET A 60 10.69 -23.70 -0.73
N ALA A 61 10.26 -24.75 -1.44
CA ALA A 61 9.29 -25.72 -0.96
C ALA A 61 9.80 -27.15 -1.14
N ASP A 62 9.21 -28.10 -0.42
CA ASP A 62 9.56 -29.54 -0.53
C ASP A 62 8.90 -30.16 -1.77
N ALA A 63 7.77 -29.61 -2.23
CA ALA A 63 7.14 -29.92 -3.50
C ALA A 63 6.59 -28.63 -4.12
N THR A 64 6.88 -28.40 -5.40
CA THR A 64 6.44 -27.21 -6.13
C THR A 64 5.68 -27.63 -7.38
N TYR A 65 4.44 -27.17 -7.49
CA TYR A 65 3.56 -27.39 -8.63
C TYR A 65 3.44 -26.10 -9.44
N ILE A 66 3.94 -26.11 -10.67
CA ILE A 66 3.77 -25.01 -11.63
C ILE A 66 2.48 -25.30 -12.39
N GLU A 67 1.37 -24.99 -11.75
CA GLU A 67 0.03 -25.31 -12.21
C GLU A 67 -0.94 -24.13 -11.98
N PRO A 68 -2.07 -24.05 -12.71
CA PRO A 68 -3.09 -23.04 -12.49
C PRO A 68 -3.59 -23.04 -11.04
N VAL A 69 -3.67 -21.84 -10.43
CA VAL A 69 -4.22 -21.66 -9.09
C VAL A 69 -5.76 -21.61 -9.22
N GLU A 70 -6.34 -22.75 -9.54
CA GLU A 70 -7.78 -22.97 -9.64
C GLU A 70 -8.19 -24.22 -8.85
N TRP A 71 -9.41 -24.25 -8.32
CA TRP A 71 -9.84 -25.28 -7.38
C TRP A 71 -9.78 -26.71 -7.95
N LYS A 72 -10.04 -26.93 -9.25
CA LYS A 72 -10.01 -28.27 -9.86
C LYS A 72 -8.60 -28.85 -9.91
N THR A 73 -7.64 -28.04 -10.29
CA THR A 73 -6.22 -28.40 -10.32
C THR A 73 -5.70 -28.61 -8.92
N VAL A 74 -5.97 -27.66 -8.01
CA VAL A 74 -5.54 -27.74 -6.61
C VAL A 74 -6.18 -28.94 -5.90
N ALA A 75 -7.43 -29.30 -6.20
CA ALA A 75 -8.07 -30.49 -5.64
C ALA A 75 -7.33 -31.78 -6.00
N ARG A 76 -6.77 -31.90 -7.21
CA ARG A 76 -5.93 -33.06 -7.61
C ARG A 76 -4.62 -33.08 -6.85
N ILE A 77 -4.00 -31.94 -6.65
CA ILE A 77 -2.77 -31.82 -5.87
C ILE A 77 -3.05 -32.21 -4.40
N ILE A 78 -4.16 -31.75 -3.83
CA ILE A 78 -4.59 -32.16 -2.48
C ILE A 78 -4.84 -33.67 -2.41
N GLU A 79 -5.42 -34.28 -3.43
CA GLU A 79 -5.65 -35.72 -3.49
C GLU A 79 -4.36 -36.51 -3.54
N GLU A 80 -3.31 -36.02 -4.21
CA GLU A 80 -1.99 -36.64 -4.32
C GLU A 80 -1.16 -36.41 -3.06
N GLU A 81 -1.02 -35.17 -2.61
CA GLU A 81 -0.11 -34.74 -1.57
C GLU A 81 -0.65 -34.92 -0.15
N ARG A 82 -1.98 -34.95 0.02
CA ARG A 82 -2.65 -35.07 1.32
C ARG A 82 -2.12 -34.11 2.39
N PRO A 83 -2.08 -32.80 2.13
CA PRO A 83 -1.63 -31.86 3.13
C PRO A 83 -2.58 -31.84 4.34
N ASP A 84 -2.04 -31.62 5.53
CA ASP A 84 -2.85 -31.45 6.76
C ASP A 84 -3.55 -30.07 6.77
N ALA A 85 -2.90 -29.05 6.18
CA ALA A 85 -3.43 -27.68 6.18
C ALA A 85 -3.23 -26.97 4.84
N LEU A 86 -4.10 -25.97 4.60
CA LEU A 86 -4.06 -25.03 3.48
C LEU A 86 -3.85 -23.60 4.01
N LEU A 87 -2.82 -22.90 3.53
CA LEU A 87 -2.54 -21.49 3.83
C LEU A 87 -2.83 -20.62 2.59
N PRO A 88 -4.01 -19.97 2.48
CA PRO A 88 -4.39 -19.19 1.33
C PRO A 88 -4.01 -17.70 1.44
N THR A 89 -3.66 -17.23 2.64
CA THR A 89 -3.55 -15.79 2.95
C THR A 89 -2.29 -15.11 2.44
N MET A 90 -1.44 -15.82 1.67
CA MET A 90 -0.17 -15.32 1.13
C MET A 90 -0.22 -15.00 -0.37
N GLY A 91 -1.21 -15.53 -1.10
CA GLY A 91 -1.28 -15.47 -2.56
C GLY A 91 -2.33 -14.50 -3.12
N GLY A 92 -2.67 -13.46 -2.36
CA GLY A 92 -3.61 -12.43 -2.82
C GLY A 92 -5.03 -12.95 -3.05
N GLN A 93 -5.79 -12.23 -3.86
CA GLN A 93 -7.20 -12.55 -4.15
C GLN A 93 -7.34 -13.88 -4.88
N THR A 94 -6.42 -14.21 -5.79
CA THR A 94 -6.44 -15.49 -6.52
C THR A 94 -6.44 -16.68 -5.56
N ALA A 95 -5.58 -16.64 -4.55
CA ALA A 95 -5.49 -17.70 -3.54
C ALA A 95 -6.75 -17.80 -2.66
N LEU A 96 -7.30 -16.65 -2.24
CA LEU A 96 -8.53 -16.62 -1.43
C LEU A 96 -9.72 -17.19 -2.20
N ASN A 97 -9.91 -16.77 -3.46
CA ASN A 97 -10.99 -17.26 -4.30
C ASN A 97 -10.89 -18.79 -4.54
N CYS A 98 -9.68 -19.28 -4.82
CA CYS A 98 -9.42 -20.71 -4.96
C CYS A 98 -9.74 -21.48 -3.67
N ALA A 99 -9.37 -20.95 -2.51
CA ALA A 99 -9.63 -21.57 -1.22
C ALA A 99 -11.13 -21.62 -0.89
N LEU A 100 -11.89 -20.56 -1.17
CA LEU A 100 -13.35 -20.54 -1.03
C LEU A 100 -14.01 -21.57 -1.95
N ASP A 101 -13.57 -21.67 -3.20
CA ASP A 101 -14.09 -22.68 -4.14
C ASP A 101 -13.79 -24.11 -3.67
N LEU A 102 -12.59 -24.38 -3.16
CA LEU A 102 -12.23 -25.68 -2.56
C LEU A 102 -13.15 -26.04 -1.39
N ALA A 103 -13.43 -25.08 -0.50
CA ALA A 103 -14.35 -25.27 0.62
C ALA A 103 -15.79 -25.50 0.11
N LYS A 104 -16.28 -24.66 -0.79
CA LYS A 104 -17.62 -24.75 -1.39
C LYS A 104 -17.88 -26.08 -2.09
N HIS A 105 -16.88 -26.65 -2.75
CA HIS A 105 -16.98 -27.94 -3.42
C HIS A 105 -16.67 -29.15 -2.51
N GLY A 106 -16.49 -28.93 -1.18
CA GLY A 106 -16.28 -29.96 -0.19
C GLY A 106 -14.93 -30.68 -0.32
N VAL A 107 -13.96 -30.12 -1.05
CA VAL A 107 -12.64 -30.73 -1.26
C VAL A 107 -11.87 -30.80 0.06
N LEU A 108 -11.90 -29.71 0.84
CA LEU A 108 -11.19 -29.63 2.11
C LEU A 108 -11.74 -30.66 3.11
N ASP A 109 -13.05 -30.78 3.23
CA ASP A 109 -13.70 -31.76 4.10
C ASP A 109 -13.40 -33.21 3.67
N LYS A 110 -13.49 -33.47 2.35
CA LYS A 110 -13.22 -34.80 1.76
C LYS A 110 -11.83 -35.32 2.13
N PHE A 111 -10.84 -34.46 2.18
CA PHE A 111 -9.45 -34.83 2.43
C PHE A 111 -8.95 -34.42 3.82
N SER A 112 -9.83 -33.89 4.68
CA SER A 112 -9.52 -33.44 6.04
C SER A 112 -8.41 -32.39 6.09
N VAL A 113 -8.44 -31.42 5.16
CA VAL A 113 -7.48 -30.32 5.08
C VAL A 113 -8.01 -29.12 5.86
N GLU A 114 -7.28 -28.67 6.87
CA GLU A 114 -7.65 -27.49 7.65
C GLU A 114 -7.21 -26.20 6.95
N MET A 115 -8.09 -25.22 6.82
CA MET A 115 -7.71 -23.88 6.35
C MET A 115 -7.14 -23.07 7.52
N ILE A 116 -5.88 -22.65 7.42
CA ILE A 116 -5.15 -21.90 8.45
C ILE A 116 -4.87 -20.45 7.99
N GLY A 117 -4.59 -19.56 8.92
CA GLY A 117 -4.42 -18.12 8.66
C GLY A 117 -5.76 -17.37 8.71
N ALA A 118 -6.68 -17.71 7.83
CA ALA A 118 -8.07 -17.28 7.87
C ALA A 118 -8.97 -18.43 7.42
N ASN A 119 -10.11 -18.60 8.06
CA ASN A 119 -11.09 -19.63 7.69
C ASN A 119 -12.02 -19.12 6.57
N ALA A 120 -12.78 -20.04 5.95
CA ALA A 120 -13.67 -19.70 4.83
C ALA A 120 -14.75 -18.66 5.20
N ASP A 121 -15.32 -18.73 6.41
CA ASP A 121 -16.34 -17.77 6.85
C ASP A 121 -15.76 -16.36 7.04
N ALA A 122 -14.55 -16.25 7.60
CA ALA A 122 -13.88 -14.97 7.76
C ALA A 122 -13.51 -14.34 6.39
N ILE A 123 -13.02 -15.15 5.44
CA ILE A 123 -12.72 -14.70 4.09
C ILE A 123 -14.01 -14.21 3.40
N ASP A 124 -15.06 -15.02 3.40
CA ASP A 124 -16.33 -14.67 2.76
C ASP A 124 -16.98 -13.43 3.42
N LYS A 125 -16.94 -13.31 4.75
CA LYS A 125 -17.45 -12.13 5.48
C LYS A 125 -16.69 -10.85 5.15
N ALA A 126 -15.39 -10.94 4.89
CA ALA A 126 -14.58 -9.79 4.50
C ALA A 126 -14.78 -9.38 3.04
N GLU A 127 -14.97 -10.34 2.14
CA GLU A 127 -15.03 -10.12 0.69
C GLU A 127 -16.45 -9.86 0.17
N ASP A 128 -17.48 -10.45 0.82
CA ASP A 128 -18.88 -10.19 0.51
C ASP A 128 -19.31 -8.85 1.09
N ARG A 129 -19.66 -7.91 0.23
CA ARG A 129 -19.94 -6.52 0.59
C ARG A 129 -21.14 -6.37 1.53
N GLU A 130 -22.19 -7.18 1.34
CA GLU A 130 -23.38 -7.14 2.21
C GLU A 130 -23.06 -7.69 3.60
N ARG A 131 -22.31 -8.80 3.67
CA ARG A 131 -21.88 -9.38 4.93
C ARG A 131 -20.94 -8.43 5.67
N PHE A 132 -20.01 -7.80 4.94
CA PHE A 132 -19.08 -6.82 5.51
C PHE A 132 -19.81 -5.61 6.08
N ASP A 133 -20.74 -5.01 5.33
CA ASP A 133 -21.54 -3.86 5.79
C ASP A 133 -22.32 -4.20 7.06
N LYS A 134 -22.98 -5.38 7.08
CA LYS A 134 -23.71 -5.86 8.28
C LYS A 134 -22.77 -6.05 9.47
N ALA A 135 -21.58 -6.61 9.25
CA ALA A 135 -20.58 -6.81 10.28
C ALA A 135 -20.08 -5.47 10.85
N MET A 136 -19.77 -4.50 10.00
CA MET A 136 -19.33 -3.16 10.45
C MET A 136 -20.41 -2.44 11.27
N LYS A 137 -21.65 -2.48 10.82
CA LYS A 137 -22.79 -1.91 11.55
C LYS A 137 -23.00 -2.57 12.91
N ALA A 138 -22.79 -3.90 13.02
CA ALA A 138 -22.94 -4.63 14.28
C ALA A 138 -21.94 -4.17 15.36
N ILE A 139 -20.76 -3.70 14.97
CA ILE A 139 -19.72 -3.19 15.88
C ILE A 139 -19.72 -1.66 16.02
N GLY A 140 -20.73 -1.00 15.45
CA GLY A 140 -20.91 0.45 15.53
C GLY A 140 -19.94 1.26 14.67
N LEU A 141 -19.45 0.68 13.57
CA LEU A 141 -18.65 1.37 12.57
C LEU A 141 -19.49 1.68 11.34
N ASN A 142 -19.15 2.77 10.65
CA ASN A 142 -19.80 3.19 9.43
C ASN A 142 -19.03 2.68 8.20
N THR A 143 -19.80 2.27 7.21
CA THR A 143 -19.36 2.03 5.83
C THR A 143 -19.95 3.10 4.93
N PRO A 144 -19.53 3.26 3.66
CA PRO A 144 -20.23 4.13 2.72
C PRO A 144 -21.70 3.74 2.63
N ASN A 145 -22.59 4.74 2.48
CA ASN A 145 -23.96 4.42 2.14
C ASN A 145 -23.98 3.73 0.78
N SER A 146 -24.51 2.53 0.73
CA SER A 146 -24.41 1.68 -0.44
C SER A 146 -25.74 1.02 -0.80
N GLY A 147 -25.81 0.55 -2.04
CA GLY A 147 -26.89 -0.30 -2.51
C GLY A 147 -26.35 -1.37 -3.46
N ILE A 148 -26.85 -2.58 -3.28
CA ILE A 148 -26.53 -3.71 -4.14
C ILE A 148 -27.50 -3.73 -5.32
N ALA A 149 -27.01 -4.08 -6.51
CA ALA A 149 -27.79 -4.22 -7.71
C ALA A 149 -27.32 -5.44 -8.52
N HIS A 150 -28.27 -6.27 -8.93
CA HIS A 150 -28.05 -7.42 -9.82
C HIS A 150 -28.60 -7.16 -11.24
N SER A 151 -29.15 -5.99 -11.47
CA SER A 151 -29.70 -5.55 -12.76
C SER A 151 -29.55 -4.05 -12.95
N MET A 152 -29.68 -3.59 -14.19
CA MET A 152 -29.65 -2.14 -14.51
C MET A 152 -30.82 -1.39 -13.87
N GLU A 153 -31.98 -2.03 -13.69
CA GLU A 153 -33.15 -1.42 -13.04
C GLU A 153 -32.87 -1.16 -11.55
N GLU A 154 -32.34 -2.16 -10.85
CA GLU A 154 -31.94 -2.01 -9.46
C GLU A 154 -30.83 -0.97 -9.30
N ALA A 155 -29.81 -1.01 -10.16
CA ALA A 155 -28.73 -0.04 -10.16
C ALA A 155 -29.26 1.40 -10.30
N THR A 156 -30.20 1.63 -11.18
CA THR A 156 -30.83 2.94 -11.38
C THR A 156 -31.56 3.42 -10.12
N GLN A 157 -32.30 2.55 -9.45
CA GLN A 157 -33.01 2.87 -8.21
C GLN A 157 -32.04 3.24 -7.08
N VAL A 158 -30.86 2.61 -7.04
CA VAL A 158 -29.81 2.95 -6.07
C VAL A 158 -29.22 4.33 -6.38
N ALA A 159 -28.86 4.60 -7.64
CA ALA A 159 -28.32 5.89 -8.06
C ALA A 159 -29.28 7.07 -7.79
N ASP A 160 -30.57 6.85 -7.99
CA ASP A 160 -31.60 7.88 -7.73
C ASP A 160 -31.68 8.28 -6.23
N ARG A 161 -31.20 7.40 -5.32
CA ARG A 161 -31.13 7.71 -3.87
C ARG A 161 -29.89 8.52 -3.49
N PHE A 162 -28.74 8.27 -4.12
CA PHE A 162 -27.46 8.88 -3.76
C PHE A 162 -27.11 10.09 -4.63
N GLY A 163 -27.63 10.15 -5.86
CA GLY A 163 -27.22 11.16 -6.83
C GLY A 163 -25.84 10.89 -7.44
N PHE A 164 -25.29 11.91 -8.08
CA PHE A 164 -23.95 11.86 -8.69
C PHE A 164 -23.03 12.89 -8.05
N PRO A 165 -21.71 12.61 -7.96
CA PRO A 165 -21.05 11.37 -8.40
C PRO A 165 -21.39 10.19 -7.49
N CYS A 166 -21.33 8.95 -8.04
CA CYS A 166 -21.41 7.71 -7.29
C CYS A 166 -20.33 6.73 -7.76
N ILE A 167 -19.98 5.78 -6.91
CA ILE A 167 -18.92 4.81 -7.16
C ILE A 167 -19.56 3.46 -7.44
N ILE A 168 -19.17 2.82 -8.53
CA ILE A 168 -19.64 1.49 -8.93
C ILE A 168 -18.50 0.50 -8.74
N ARG A 169 -18.74 -0.58 -7.99
CA ARG A 169 -17.77 -1.63 -7.73
C ARG A 169 -18.39 -3.00 -7.99
N PRO A 170 -17.93 -3.74 -9.01
CA PRO A 170 -18.34 -5.12 -9.20
C PRO A 170 -17.82 -6.00 -8.07
N SER A 171 -18.67 -6.91 -7.58
CA SER A 171 -18.25 -7.86 -6.53
C SER A 171 -17.29 -8.91 -7.07
N PHE A 172 -16.35 -9.36 -6.22
CA PHE A 172 -15.35 -10.40 -6.51
C PHE A 172 -14.37 -10.08 -7.65
N THR A 173 -14.15 -8.80 -7.95
CA THR A 173 -13.15 -8.35 -8.93
C THR A 173 -11.91 -7.80 -8.27
N MET A 174 -10.75 -7.85 -8.98
CA MET A 174 -9.46 -7.38 -8.48
C MET A 174 -9.13 -5.97 -8.94
N GLY A 175 -8.45 -5.19 -8.07
CA GLY A 175 -7.88 -3.89 -8.44
C GLY A 175 -8.89 -2.89 -8.99
N GLY A 176 -10.18 -2.98 -8.59
CA GLY A 176 -11.24 -2.11 -9.08
C GLY A 176 -11.69 -2.42 -10.52
N SER A 177 -11.32 -3.58 -11.07
CA SER A 177 -11.64 -3.96 -12.45
C SER A 177 -13.15 -3.92 -12.72
N GLY A 178 -13.53 -3.26 -13.81
CA GLY A 178 -14.95 -3.08 -14.20
C GLY A 178 -15.70 -2.01 -13.41
N GLY A 179 -15.13 -1.51 -12.32
CA GLY A 179 -15.68 -0.42 -11.53
C GLY A 179 -15.34 0.95 -12.13
N GLY A 180 -15.80 2.00 -11.45
CA GLY A 180 -15.53 3.37 -11.83
C GLY A 180 -16.35 4.38 -11.04
N ILE A 181 -16.08 5.65 -11.31
CA ILE A 181 -16.85 6.78 -10.80
C ILE A 181 -17.75 7.27 -11.92
N ALA A 182 -19.03 7.42 -11.63
CA ALA A 182 -19.97 8.03 -12.55
C ALA A 182 -20.34 9.42 -12.09
N TYR A 183 -20.08 10.43 -12.90
CA TYR A 183 -20.42 11.83 -12.65
C TYR A 183 -21.79 12.22 -13.21
N ASN A 184 -22.34 11.38 -14.08
CA ASN A 184 -23.64 11.56 -14.70
C ASN A 184 -24.28 10.21 -15.06
N ARG A 185 -25.54 10.26 -15.52
CA ARG A 185 -26.32 9.05 -15.83
C ARG A 185 -25.76 8.24 -17.01
N GLU A 186 -25.19 8.87 -18.01
CA GLU A 186 -24.65 8.19 -19.19
C GLU A 186 -23.42 7.34 -18.81
N GLU A 187 -22.48 7.94 -18.07
CA GLU A 187 -21.32 7.24 -17.51
C GLU A 187 -21.75 6.10 -16.58
N PHE A 188 -22.73 6.37 -15.71
CA PHE A 188 -23.29 5.38 -14.80
C PHE A 188 -23.78 4.14 -15.53
N GLU A 189 -24.61 4.31 -16.56
CA GLU A 189 -25.14 3.16 -17.32
C GLU A 189 -24.03 2.37 -18.02
N ALA A 190 -23.04 3.04 -18.59
CA ALA A 190 -21.92 2.40 -19.26
C ALA A 190 -21.06 1.57 -18.28
N ILE A 191 -20.76 2.12 -17.10
CA ILE A 191 -19.96 1.44 -16.07
C ILE A 191 -20.76 0.26 -15.49
N CYS A 192 -22.04 0.45 -15.17
CA CYS A 192 -22.87 -0.61 -14.59
C CYS A 192 -23.02 -1.81 -15.52
N ARG A 193 -23.29 -1.60 -16.82
CA ARG A 193 -23.37 -2.70 -17.80
C ARG A 193 -22.07 -3.50 -17.84
N ARG A 194 -20.94 -2.82 -17.99
CA ARG A 194 -19.62 -3.47 -17.99
C ARG A 194 -19.34 -4.20 -16.67
N GLY A 195 -19.69 -3.60 -15.56
CA GLY A 195 -19.46 -4.17 -14.23
C GLY A 195 -20.29 -5.42 -13.96
N LEU A 196 -21.57 -5.44 -14.37
CA LEU A 196 -22.43 -6.62 -14.28
C LEU A 196 -21.90 -7.79 -15.12
N ASP A 197 -21.35 -7.50 -16.31
CA ASP A 197 -20.77 -8.54 -17.19
C ASP A 197 -19.47 -9.11 -16.60
N LEU A 198 -18.69 -8.32 -15.88
CA LEU A 198 -17.41 -8.72 -15.32
C LEU A 198 -17.52 -9.37 -13.93
N SER A 199 -18.57 -9.08 -13.18
CA SER A 199 -18.79 -9.71 -11.88
C SER A 199 -19.18 -11.17 -12.03
N PRO A 200 -18.48 -12.12 -11.39
CA PRO A 200 -18.83 -13.54 -11.42
C PRO A 200 -20.24 -13.84 -10.87
N THR A 201 -20.77 -12.95 -10.05
CA THR A 201 -22.09 -13.06 -9.42
C THR A 201 -23.14 -12.14 -10.05
N ASN A 202 -22.80 -11.41 -11.12
CA ASN A 202 -23.63 -10.36 -11.72
C ASN A 202 -24.10 -9.34 -10.66
N GLU A 203 -23.21 -8.92 -9.79
CA GLU A 203 -23.51 -8.05 -8.66
C GLU A 203 -22.64 -6.80 -8.70
N LEU A 204 -23.29 -5.66 -8.49
CA LEU A 204 -22.65 -4.35 -8.30
C LEU A 204 -22.96 -3.81 -6.92
N LEU A 205 -21.96 -3.24 -6.30
CA LEU A 205 -22.12 -2.30 -5.21
C LEU A 205 -22.06 -0.88 -5.77
N ILE A 206 -23.03 -0.06 -5.42
CA ILE A 206 -23.09 1.36 -5.78
C ILE A 206 -23.03 2.14 -4.50
N ASP A 207 -21.96 2.92 -4.32
CA ASP A 207 -21.66 3.66 -3.10
C ASP A 207 -21.88 5.17 -3.28
N GLU A 208 -22.21 5.85 -2.18
CA GLU A 208 -22.08 7.31 -2.09
C GLU A 208 -20.63 7.71 -2.43
N SER A 209 -20.47 8.91 -2.99
CA SER A 209 -19.15 9.42 -3.32
C SER A 209 -18.42 9.90 -2.07
N LEU A 210 -17.21 9.41 -1.89
CA LEU A 210 -16.24 9.90 -0.90
C LEU A 210 -15.07 10.62 -1.57
N ILE A 211 -15.26 11.10 -2.81
CA ILE A 211 -14.22 11.83 -3.55
C ILE A 211 -13.77 13.04 -2.73
N GLY A 212 -12.46 13.21 -2.66
CA GLY A 212 -11.85 14.30 -1.90
C GLY A 212 -11.67 14.04 -0.39
N TRP A 213 -12.12 12.87 0.11
CA TRP A 213 -11.83 12.47 1.48
C TRP A 213 -10.40 12.00 1.61
N LYS A 214 -9.85 12.10 2.82
CA LYS A 214 -8.52 11.54 3.13
C LYS A 214 -8.60 10.04 3.23
N GLU A 215 -7.54 9.34 2.78
CA GLU A 215 -7.49 7.88 2.81
C GLU A 215 -6.31 7.40 3.66
N PHE A 216 -6.61 6.43 4.53
CA PHE A 216 -5.65 5.80 5.44
C PHE A 216 -5.76 4.29 5.39
N GLU A 217 -4.63 3.63 5.63
CA GLU A 217 -4.56 2.18 5.76
C GLU A 217 -3.88 1.81 7.08
N MET A 218 -4.43 0.80 7.75
CA MET A 218 -3.82 0.18 8.92
C MET A 218 -3.38 -1.25 8.60
N GLU A 219 -2.09 -1.50 8.69
CA GLU A 219 -1.54 -2.85 8.62
C GLU A 219 -1.57 -3.45 10.02
N VAL A 220 -2.34 -4.52 10.17
CA VAL A 220 -2.70 -5.08 11.47
C VAL A 220 -2.28 -6.54 11.53
N VAL A 221 -1.73 -6.98 12.65
CA VAL A 221 -1.44 -8.40 12.91
C VAL A 221 -2.16 -8.82 14.18
N ARG A 222 -2.88 -9.95 14.11
CA ARG A 222 -3.58 -10.53 15.25
C ARG A 222 -3.23 -12.01 15.41
N ASP A 223 -3.13 -12.47 16.66
CA ASP A 223 -2.92 -13.88 17.00
C ASP A 223 -4.14 -14.53 17.65
N LYS A 224 -4.10 -15.86 17.83
CA LYS A 224 -5.18 -16.66 18.43
C LYS A 224 -5.53 -16.29 19.89
N ASN A 225 -4.63 -15.62 20.61
CA ASN A 225 -4.83 -15.15 21.98
C ASN A 225 -5.37 -13.72 22.04
N ASP A 226 -5.78 -13.18 20.88
CA ASP A 226 -6.30 -11.82 20.74
C ASP A 226 -5.27 -10.72 21.00
N ASN A 227 -3.97 -11.03 20.97
CA ASN A 227 -2.97 -10.00 20.87
C ASN A 227 -3.07 -9.37 19.47
N CYS A 228 -3.20 -8.07 19.41
CA CYS A 228 -3.43 -7.35 18.17
C CYS A 228 -2.56 -6.08 18.17
N ILE A 229 -1.79 -5.88 17.11
CA ILE A 229 -0.89 -4.75 16.93
C ILE A 229 -1.13 -4.06 15.59
N ILE A 230 -0.94 -2.75 15.55
CA ILE A 230 -0.81 -1.98 14.32
C ILE A 230 0.67 -1.95 13.95
N VAL A 231 1.03 -2.61 12.86
CA VAL A 231 2.42 -2.62 12.37
C VAL A 231 2.78 -1.28 11.75
N CYS A 232 1.84 -0.70 11.01
CA CYS A 232 2.06 0.56 10.33
C CYS A 232 0.72 1.25 10.02
N ALA A 233 0.68 2.57 10.21
CA ALA A 233 -0.36 3.43 9.67
C ALA A 233 0.18 4.11 8.41
N ILE A 234 -0.53 3.98 7.31
CA ILE A 234 -0.17 4.52 6.00
C ILE A 234 -1.20 5.57 5.60
N GLU A 235 -0.74 6.65 5.01
CA GLU A 235 -1.58 7.73 4.50
C GLU A 235 -1.35 7.95 3.02
N ASN A 236 -2.43 8.13 2.25
CA ASN A 236 -2.37 8.51 0.85
C ASN A 236 -2.25 10.03 0.73
N LEU A 237 -1.30 10.49 -0.10
CA LEU A 237 -1.19 11.90 -0.47
C LEU A 237 -2.38 12.31 -1.35
N ASP A 238 -2.76 11.44 -2.27
CA ASP A 238 -3.91 11.66 -3.12
C ASP A 238 -5.22 11.37 -2.36
N PRO A 239 -6.25 12.22 -2.52
CA PRO A 239 -7.54 11.98 -1.89
C PRO A 239 -8.27 10.79 -2.52
N MET A 240 -9.32 10.32 -1.84
CA MET A 240 -10.24 9.31 -2.36
C MET A 240 -10.71 9.64 -3.77
N GLY A 241 -10.78 8.62 -4.62
CA GLY A 241 -11.09 8.69 -6.04
C GLY A 241 -9.98 8.09 -6.91
N ILE A 242 -8.78 7.92 -6.35
CA ILE A 242 -7.64 7.22 -6.95
C ILE A 242 -7.43 5.92 -6.18
N HIS A 243 -7.16 4.82 -6.89
CA HIS A 243 -6.85 3.55 -6.25
C HIS A 243 -5.59 3.69 -5.38
N THR A 244 -5.62 3.19 -4.13
CA THR A 244 -4.50 3.33 -3.18
C THR A 244 -3.16 2.83 -3.74
N GLY A 245 -3.16 1.80 -4.60
CA GLY A 245 -1.98 1.31 -5.31
C GLY A 245 -1.35 2.34 -6.25
N ASP A 246 -2.14 3.25 -6.79
CA ASP A 246 -1.73 4.31 -7.71
C ASP A 246 -1.46 5.65 -7.03
N SER A 247 -1.74 5.74 -5.72
CA SER A 247 -1.47 6.92 -4.91
C SER A 247 -0.02 6.95 -4.42
N ILE A 248 0.51 8.15 -4.22
CA ILE A 248 1.71 8.36 -3.40
C ILE A 248 1.32 8.12 -1.95
N THR A 249 2.05 7.24 -1.25
CA THR A 249 1.74 6.90 0.14
C THR A 249 2.89 7.20 1.06
N VAL A 250 2.58 7.53 2.31
CA VAL A 250 3.54 7.91 3.34
C VAL A 250 3.31 7.07 4.60
N ALA A 251 4.38 6.62 5.21
CA ALA A 251 4.39 5.91 6.47
C ALA A 251 5.45 6.51 7.42
N PRO A 252 5.10 6.76 8.69
CA PRO A 252 3.76 6.67 9.27
C PRO A 252 2.84 7.76 8.73
N ALA A 253 1.52 7.65 8.97
CA ALA A 253 0.55 8.70 8.64
C ALA A 253 0.97 10.02 9.29
N GLN A 254 0.96 11.11 8.50
CA GLN A 254 1.52 12.41 8.89
C GLN A 254 0.48 13.39 9.43
N THR A 255 -0.78 13.25 8.99
CA THR A 255 -1.82 14.26 9.27
C THR A 255 -2.83 13.82 10.33
N LEU A 256 -2.67 12.62 10.90
CA LEU A 256 -3.49 12.16 12.02
C LEU A 256 -3.03 12.77 13.34
N THR A 257 -3.97 13.30 14.11
CA THR A 257 -3.73 13.55 15.53
C THR A 257 -3.68 12.22 16.29
N ASP A 258 -3.06 12.19 17.47
CA ASP A 258 -3.03 10.99 18.32
C ASP A 258 -4.45 10.47 18.62
N LYS A 259 -5.42 11.34 18.85
CA LYS A 259 -6.81 10.96 19.08
C LYS A 259 -7.43 10.25 17.88
N GLU A 260 -7.22 10.76 16.67
CA GLU A 260 -7.71 10.15 15.44
C GLU A 260 -7.02 8.81 15.17
N TYR A 261 -5.71 8.74 15.39
CA TYR A 261 -4.97 7.49 15.31
C TYR A 261 -5.53 6.43 16.26
N GLN A 262 -5.78 6.77 17.54
CA GLN A 262 -6.33 5.84 18.51
C GLN A 262 -7.76 5.38 18.15
N ILE A 263 -8.59 6.26 17.59
CA ILE A 263 -9.92 5.89 17.08
C ILE A 263 -9.78 4.87 15.94
N MET A 264 -8.91 5.13 14.99
CA MET A 264 -8.68 4.28 13.81
C MET A 264 -8.05 2.93 14.22
N ARG A 265 -7.07 2.96 15.14
CA ARG A 265 -6.49 1.77 15.76
C ARG A 265 -7.54 0.88 16.40
N ASN A 266 -8.38 1.46 17.24
CA ASN A 266 -9.45 0.74 17.94
C ASN A 266 -10.50 0.20 16.96
N ALA A 267 -10.82 0.93 15.90
CA ALA A 267 -11.70 0.49 14.82
C ALA A 267 -11.09 -0.73 14.11
N SER A 268 -9.83 -0.68 13.73
CA SER A 268 -9.12 -1.80 13.07
C SER A 268 -9.16 -3.08 13.92
N ILE A 269 -8.89 -2.98 15.22
CA ILE A 269 -8.95 -4.13 16.14
C ILE A 269 -10.38 -4.72 16.20
N LYS A 270 -11.41 -3.86 16.27
CA LYS A 270 -12.80 -4.31 16.24
C LYS A 270 -13.16 -5.01 14.93
N VAL A 271 -12.69 -4.47 13.79
CA VAL A 271 -12.91 -5.07 12.46
C VAL A 271 -12.34 -6.48 12.40
N LEU A 272 -11.07 -6.68 12.78
CA LEU A 272 -10.44 -8.00 12.75
C LEU A 272 -11.16 -9.02 13.65
N ARG A 273 -11.62 -8.58 14.83
CA ARG A 273 -12.38 -9.42 15.77
C ARG A 273 -13.72 -9.84 15.18
N GLU A 274 -14.46 -8.89 14.59
CA GLU A 274 -15.80 -9.15 14.01
C GLU A 274 -15.71 -10.04 12.76
N ILE A 275 -14.75 -9.78 11.89
CA ILE A 275 -14.51 -10.61 10.70
C ILE A 275 -14.07 -12.03 11.09
N GLY A 276 -13.31 -12.16 12.19
CA GLY A 276 -12.86 -13.45 12.70
C GLY A 276 -11.51 -13.89 12.15
N VAL A 277 -10.65 -12.94 11.72
CA VAL A 277 -9.24 -13.25 11.43
C VAL A 277 -8.52 -13.44 12.76
N GLU A 278 -8.14 -14.68 13.06
CA GLU A 278 -7.53 -15.05 14.34
C GLU A 278 -6.02 -15.19 14.28
N THR A 279 -5.47 -15.44 13.09
CA THR A 279 -4.03 -15.69 12.93
C THR A 279 -3.51 -15.12 11.63
N GLY A 280 -2.98 -13.92 11.66
CA GLY A 280 -2.34 -13.37 10.47
C GLY A 280 -2.30 -11.86 10.38
N GLY A 281 -1.79 -11.40 9.24
CA GLY A 281 -1.77 -10.01 8.84
C GLY A 281 -3.01 -9.65 8.04
N SER A 282 -3.48 -8.44 8.20
CA SER A 282 -4.64 -7.88 7.52
C SER A 282 -4.44 -6.39 7.26
N ASN A 283 -5.08 -5.90 6.22
CA ASN A 283 -5.13 -4.48 5.89
C ASN A 283 -6.55 -3.96 6.10
N VAL A 284 -6.70 -2.83 6.78
CA VAL A 284 -7.98 -2.15 6.97
C VAL A 284 -7.86 -0.74 6.38
N GLN A 285 -8.75 -0.40 5.44
CA GLN A 285 -8.77 0.88 4.76
C GLN A 285 -9.87 1.78 5.30
N PHE A 286 -9.53 3.05 5.49
CA PHE A 286 -10.41 4.07 6.05
C PHE A 286 -10.45 5.31 5.17
N ALA A 287 -11.63 5.92 5.08
CA ALA A 287 -11.79 7.28 4.60
C ALA A 287 -12.14 8.20 5.77
N VAL A 288 -11.58 9.41 5.77
CA VAL A 288 -11.84 10.45 6.77
C VAL A 288 -12.28 11.72 6.06
N SER A 289 -13.45 12.21 6.44
CA SER A 289 -13.97 13.48 5.93
C SER A 289 -13.08 14.64 6.35
N PRO A 290 -12.60 15.47 5.41
CA PRO A 290 -11.80 16.66 5.75
C PRO A 290 -12.63 17.77 6.39
N GLU A 291 -13.99 17.70 6.33
CA GLU A 291 -14.88 18.74 6.82
C GLU A 291 -15.27 18.53 8.29
N ASP A 292 -15.64 17.30 8.66
CA ASP A 292 -16.21 16.99 10.00
C ASP A 292 -15.47 15.85 10.73
N GLY A 293 -14.45 15.24 10.10
CA GLY A 293 -13.67 14.14 10.68
C GLY A 293 -14.43 12.82 10.75
N ARG A 294 -15.55 12.66 10.03
CA ARG A 294 -16.31 11.41 9.97
C ARG A 294 -15.41 10.29 9.40
N LEU A 295 -15.30 9.19 10.17
CA LEU A 295 -14.52 8.01 9.81
C LEU A 295 -15.43 6.95 9.18
N ILE A 296 -15.01 6.43 8.04
CA ILE A 296 -15.68 5.35 7.31
C ILE A 296 -14.69 4.21 7.07
N VAL A 297 -15.11 2.97 7.30
CA VAL A 297 -14.38 1.77 6.90
C VAL A 297 -14.72 1.45 5.45
N ILE A 298 -13.71 1.42 4.59
CA ILE A 298 -13.88 1.14 3.15
C ILE A 298 -13.89 -0.36 2.89
N GLU A 299 -12.86 -1.04 3.37
CA GLU A 299 -12.71 -2.48 3.21
C GLU A 299 -11.68 -3.05 4.19
N MET A 300 -11.67 -4.36 4.32
CA MET A 300 -10.66 -5.11 5.04
C MET A 300 -10.21 -6.31 4.21
N ASN A 301 -8.91 -6.46 4.06
CA ASN A 301 -8.32 -7.60 3.37
C ASN A 301 -7.91 -8.65 4.42
N PRO A 302 -8.52 -9.86 4.47
CA PRO A 302 -8.24 -10.90 5.49
C PRO A 302 -6.98 -11.70 5.13
N ARG A 303 -5.95 -11.03 4.66
CA ARG A 303 -4.71 -11.59 4.13
C ARG A 303 -3.59 -10.57 4.13
N VAL A 304 -2.35 -11.03 3.95
CA VAL A 304 -1.26 -10.11 3.58
C VAL A 304 -1.63 -9.39 2.28
N SER A 305 -1.39 -8.09 2.24
CA SER A 305 -1.68 -7.21 1.11
C SER A 305 -0.38 -6.70 0.47
N ARG A 306 -0.50 -5.88 -0.57
CA ARG A 306 0.67 -5.18 -1.13
C ARG A 306 1.22 -4.17 -0.13
N SER A 307 0.36 -3.45 0.56
CA SER A 307 0.74 -2.54 1.62
C SER A 307 1.40 -3.25 2.81
N SER A 308 1.12 -4.54 3.05
CA SER A 308 1.86 -5.33 4.05
C SER A 308 3.34 -5.49 3.69
N ALA A 309 3.67 -5.64 2.41
CA ALA A 309 5.07 -5.69 1.96
C ALA A 309 5.74 -4.31 2.12
N LEU A 310 5.04 -3.23 1.78
CA LEU A 310 5.51 -1.87 2.01
C LEU A 310 5.73 -1.59 3.51
N ALA A 311 4.75 -1.93 4.35
CA ALA A 311 4.84 -1.77 5.80
C ALA A 311 6.00 -2.58 6.39
N SER A 312 6.23 -3.81 5.90
CA SER A 312 7.38 -4.61 6.32
C SER A 312 8.71 -3.96 5.94
N LYS A 313 8.80 -3.38 4.75
CA LYS A 313 9.98 -2.60 4.32
C LYS A 313 10.14 -1.31 5.12
N ALA A 314 9.03 -0.61 5.38
CA ALA A 314 9.05 0.65 6.11
C ALA A 314 9.46 0.48 7.58
N THR A 315 8.98 -0.56 8.24
CA THR A 315 9.18 -0.77 9.69
C THR A 315 10.29 -1.77 10.04
N GLY A 316 10.70 -2.59 9.07
CA GLY A 316 11.54 -3.77 9.34
C GLY A 316 10.77 -4.95 9.95
N PHE A 317 9.50 -4.80 10.34
CA PHE A 317 8.67 -5.87 10.90
C PHE A 317 8.21 -6.84 9.81
N PRO A 318 8.59 -8.15 9.85
CA PRO A 318 8.37 -9.09 8.76
C PRO A 318 6.95 -9.69 8.78
N ILE A 319 5.93 -8.91 8.37
CA ILE A 319 4.51 -9.28 8.50
C ILE A 319 4.21 -10.68 7.94
N ALA A 320 4.64 -10.99 6.72
CA ALA A 320 4.35 -12.28 6.08
C ALA A 320 4.95 -13.47 6.85
N ARG A 321 6.19 -13.31 7.34
CA ARG A 321 6.88 -14.32 8.15
C ARG A 321 6.19 -14.54 9.50
N VAL A 322 5.83 -13.46 10.18
CA VAL A 322 5.08 -13.50 11.44
C VAL A 322 3.71 -14.13 11.22
N ALA A 323 2.95 -13.69 10.22
CA ALA A 323 1.64 -14.26 9.89
C ALA A 323 1.69 -15.77 9.64
N ALA A 324 2.71 -16.26 8.91
CA ALA A 324 2.90 -17.70 8.69
C ALA A 324 3.14 -18.46 10.00
N LYS A 325 3.94 -17.92 10.91
CA LYS A 325 4.18 -18.53 12.23
C LYS A 325 2.94 -18.50 13.12
N LEU A 326 2.17 -17.41 13.10
CA LEU A 326 0.90 -17.34 13.83
C LEU A 326 -0.10 -18.41 13.33
N ALA A 327 -0.16 -18.64 12.02
CA ALA A 327 -1.04 -19.65 11.43
C ALA A 327 -0.76 -21.09 11.92
N VAL A 328 0.46 -21.36 12.38
CA VAL A 328 0.85 -22.67 12.92
C VAL A 328 0.94 -22.69 14.45
N GLY A 329 0.29 -21.74 15.12
CA GLY A 329 0.01 -21.80 16.55
C GLY A 329 0.87 -20.92 17.46
N TYR A 330 1.84 -20.20 16.93
CA TYR A 330 2.56 -19.19 17.71
C TYR A 330 1.65 -18.01 18.10
N THR A 331 2.06 -17.25 19.10
CA THR A 331 1.45 -16.00 19.50
C THR A 331 2.48 -14.87 19.40
N LEU A 332 2.02 -13.63 19.27
CA LEU A 332 2.89 -12.46 19.10
C LEU A 332 3.89 -12.28 20.24
N ASN A 333 3.49 -12.61 21.47
CA ASN A 333 4.38 -12.52 22.64
C ASN A 333 5.38 -13.68 22.75
N GLU A 334 5.20 -14.76 22.00
CA GLU A 334 6.15 -15.88 21.91
C GLU A 334 7.16 -15.70 20.78
N LEU A 335 6.84 -14.88 19.78
CA LEU A 335 7.74 -14.55 18.69
C LEU A 335 8.65 -13.38 19.11
N GLN A 336 9.92 -13.50 18.78
CA GLN A 336 10.89 -12.44 18.98
C GLN A 336 10.89 -11.46 17.80
N ASN A 337 11.11 -10.19 18.09
CA ASN A 337 11.37 -9.20 17.06
C ASN A 337 12.82 -9.35 16.56
N GLU A 338 12.97 -9.78 15.30
CA GLU A 338 14.28 -10.03 14.70
C GLU A 338 15.11 -8.74 14.53
N ILE A 339 14.47 -7.57 14.38
CA ILE A 339 15.15 -6.28 14.25
C ILE A 339 15.89 -5.91 15.54
N THR A 340 15.31 -6.19 16.69
CA THR A 340 15.93 -5.92 18.00
C THR A 340 16.81 -7.07 18.49
N GLY A 341 17.17 -8.01 17.62
CA GLY A 341 17.93 -9.21 18.02
C GLY A 341 17.21 -10.05 19.08
N GLY A 342 15.87 -9.94 19.17
CA GLY A 342 15.06 -10.63 20.17
C GLY A 342 14.95 -9.93 21.52
N ALA A 343 15.42 -8.70 21.66
CA ALA A 343 15.30 -7.93 22.90
C ALA A 343 13.82 -7.59 23.23
N THR A 344 12.97 -7.50 22.21
CA THR A 344 11.53 -7.29 22.36
C THR A 344 10.72 -8.41 21.70
N PRO A 345 9.51 -8.72 22.20
CA PRO A 345 8.60 -9.63 21.51
C PRO A 345 7.95 -8.94 20.29
N ALA A 346 7.44 -9.74 19.36
CA ALA A 346 6.70 -9.26 18.20
C ALA A 346 5.35 -8.61 18.55
N SER A 347 4.92 -8.69 19.80
CA SER A 347 3.70 -8.03 20.31
C SER A 347 3.88 -6.53 20.60
N PHE A 348 5.08 -5.98 20.51
CA PHE A 348 5.29 -4.54 20.60
C PHE A 348 4.96 -3.89 19.25
N GLU A 349 4.06 -2.91 19.29
CA GLU A 349 3.72 -2.14 18.09
C GLU A 349 4.97 -1.38 17.60
N PRO A 350 5.31 -1.49 16.29
CA PRO A 350 6.41 -0.71 15.75
C PRO A 350 6.21 0.79 15.93
N SER A 351 7.28 1.46 16.30
CA SER A 351 7.38 2.91 16.37
C SER A 351 8.61 3.34 15.59
N ILE A 352 8.43 4.18 14.57
CA ILE A 352 9.51 4.64 13.70
C ILE A 352 9.71 6.14 13.84
N ASP A 353 10.94 6.58 13.79
CA ASP A 353 11.36 8.00 13.92
C ASP A 353 11.86 8.59 12.59
N TYR A 354 11.51 7.97 11.48
CA TYR A 354 11.79 8.38 10.11
C TYR A 354 10.51 8.35 9.27
N VAL A 355 10.57 8.87 8.07
CA VAL A 355 9.44 8.89 7.14
C VAL A 355 9.77 8.09 5.89
N VAL A 356 8.83 7.27 5.47
CA VAL A 356 8.90 6.46 4.26
C VAL A 356 7.91 6.98 3.25
N THR A 357 8.36 7.25 2.03
CA THR A 357 7.49 7.65 0.92
C THR A 357 7.56 6.60 -0.19
N LYS A 358 6.40 6.13 -0.64
CA LYS A 358 6.23 5.27 -1.80
C LYS A 358 5.65 6.08 -2.95
N ILE A 359 6.22 5.96 -4.14
CA ILE A 359 5.68 6.53 -5.37
C ILE A 359 5.44 5.41 -6.39
N PRO A 360 4.23 5.28 -6.96
CA PRO A 360 3.93 4.27 -7.95
C PRO A 360 4.66 4.54 -9.27
N ARG A 361 4.99 3.48 -10.00
CA ARG A 361 5.58 3.53 -11.35
C ARG A 361 4.55 3.06 -12.36
N PHE A 362 4.38 3.85 -13.40
CA PHE A 362 3.49 3.57 -14.53
C PHE A 362 4.32 3.26 -15.79
N ALA A 363 3.74 2.57 -16.74
CA ALA A 363 4.38 2.21 -18.01
C ALA A 363 3.61 2.79 -19.22
N PHE A 364 2.98 3.95 -19.05
CA PHE A 364 2.20 4.60 -20.10
C PHE A 364 3.04 4.93 -21.35
N GLU A 365 4.34 5.15 -21.18
CA GLU A 365 5.25 5.36 -22.29
C GLU A 365 5.32 4.17 -23.28
N LYS A 366 4.87 2.99 -22.86
CA LYS A 366 4.78 1.78 -23.70
C LYS A 366 3.40 1.59 -24.33
N PHE A 367 2.40 2.32 -23.88
CA PHE A 367 1.00 2.18 -24.26
C PHE A 367 0.40 3.55 -24.61
N ASN A 368 0.80 4.11 -25.73
CA ASN A 368 0.45 5.48 -26.16
C ASN A 368 -1.05 5.77 -26.30
N GLN A 369 -1.90 4.75 -26.34
CA GLN A 369 -3.36 4.90 -26.42
C GLN A 369 -4.05 4.69 -25.06
N ALA A 370 -3.29 4.37 -24.00
CA ALA A 370 -3.86 4.19 -22.68
C ALA A 370 -4.24 5.54 -22.07
N ASP A 371 -5.41 5.59 -21.47
CA ASP A 371 -5.81 6.70 -20.62
C ASP A 371 -4.91 6.77 -19.39
N GLN A 372 -4.25 7.93 -19.21
CA GLN A 372 -3.30 8.17 -18.12
C GLN A 372 -3.96 8.72 -16.85
N SER A 373 -5.26 9.06 -16.90
CA SER A 373 -5.99 9.55 -15.73
C SER A 373 -6.07 8.46 -14.65
N LEU A 374 -5.67 8.78 -13.44
CA LEU A 374 -5.74 7.86 -12.30
C LEU A 374 -7.16 7.84 -11.75
N THR A 375 -7.68 6.64 -11.53
CA THR A 375 -9.05 6.40 -11.09
C THR A 375 -9.08 5.34 -9.98
N THR A 376 -10.26 4.86 -9.63
CA THR A 376 -10.43 3.74 -8.69
C THR A 376 -9.90 2.40 -9.23
N GLN A 377 -9.57 2.32 -10.52
CA GLN A 377 -8.94 1.16 -11.13
C GLN A 377 -7.43 1.33 -11.14
N MET A 378 -6.70 0.36 -10.59
CA MET A 378 -5.24 0.37 -10.54
C MET A 378 -4.61 0.25 -11.94
N LYS A 379 -3.59 1.10 -12.20
CA LYS A 379 -2.83 1.16 -13.46
C LYS A 379 -1.32 1.04 -13.28
N SER A 380 -0.81 1.19 -12.06
CA SER A 380 0.62 1.09 -11.77
C SER A 380 1.16 -0.33 -11.97
N VAL A 381 2.42 -0.42 -12.41
CA VAL A 381 3.12 -1.69 -12.71
C VAL A 381 4.21 -2.01 -11.70
N GLY A 382 4.51 -1.08 -10.81
CA GLY A 382 5.52 -1.20 -9.77
C GLY A 382 5.55 0.07 -8.92
N GLU A 383 6.55 0.15 -8.06
CA GLU A 383 6.70 1.28 -7.14
C GLU A 383 8.15 1.47 -6.71
N VAL A 384 8.47 2.66 -6.23
CA VAL A 384 9.69 2.96 -5.52
C VAL A 384 9.38 3.34 -4.09
N MET A 385 10.32 3.09 -3.19
CA MET A 385 10.23 3.47 -1.79
C MET A 385 11.52 4.16 -1.37
N ALA A 386 11.39 5.25 -0.62
CA ALA A 386 12.55 5.93 -0.05
C ALA A 386 12.30 6.30 1.42
N ILE A 387 13.37 6.30 2.20
CA ILE A 387 13.37 6.61 3.62
C ILE A 387 14.16 7.90 3.85
N GLY A 388 13.64 8.78 4.69
CA GLY A 388 14.30 10.01 5.14
C GLY A 388 13.88 10.37 6.55
N ARG A 389 14.58 11.32 7.16
CA ARG A 389 14.21 11.83 8.51
C ARG A 389 12.94 12.69 8.48
N THR A 390 12.62 13.21 7.30
CA THR A 390 11.43 14.04 7.07
C THR A 390 10.70 13.59 5.81
N PHE A 391 9.44 13.99 5.66
CA PHE A 391 8.66 13.77 4.45
C PHE A 391 9.35 14.40 3.22
N GLN A 392 9.87 15.62 3.34
CA GLN A 392 10.56 16.30 2.25
C GLN A 392 11.77 15.49 1.75
N GLU A 393 12.58 14.97 2.66
CA GLU A 393 13.74 14.15 2.30
C GLU A 393 13.31 12.85 1.61
N SER A 394 12.36 12.12 2.19
CA SER A 394 11.90 10.84 1.64
C SER A 394 11.22 11.03 0.28
N LEU A 395 10.39 12.07 0.12
CA LEU A 395 9.71 12.39 -1.14
C LEU A 395 10.71 12.69 -2.26
N GLN A 396 11.68 13.59 -2.03
CA GLN A 396 12.69 13.92 -3.05
C GLN A 396 13.57 12.72 -3.43
N LYS A 397 13.90 11.86 -2.47
CA LYS A 397 14.60 10.60 -2.75
C LYS A 397 13.74 9.65 -3.59
N ALA A 398 12.46 9.52 -3.29
CA ALA A 398 11.53 8.67 -4.02
C ALA A 398 11.35 9.17 -5.48
N LEU A 399 11.23 10.48 -5.69
CA LEU A 399 11.17 11.07 -7.04
C LEU A 399 12.39 10.67 -7.89
N ARG A 400 13.60 10.74 -7.33
CA ARG A 400 14.82 10.28 -8.02
C ARG A 400 14.84 8.78 -8.25
N GLY A 401 14.32 8.02 -7.26
CA GLY A 401 14.24 6.56 -7.32
C GLY A 401 13.36 6.02 -8.45
N LEU A 402 12.44 6.83 -9.00
CA LEU A 402 11.64 6.46 -10.17
C LEU A 402 12.47 6.24 -11.44
N GLU A 403 13.70 6.77 -11.50
CA GLU A 403 14.62 6.64 -12.65
C GLU A 403 14.03 7.15 -13.98
N VAL A 404 13.19 8.19 -13.90
CA VAL A 404 12.58 8.86 -15.06
C VAL A 404 13.36 10.11 -15.52
N GLY A 405 14.62 10.20 -15.10
CA GLY A 405 15.53 11.27 -15.54
C GLY A 405 15.48 12.56 -14.73
N VAL A 406 14.67 12.62 -13.68
CA VAL A 406 14.52 13.80 -12.81
C VAL A 406 15.52 13.79 -11.66
N SER A 407 15.87 14.98 -11.17
CA SER A 407 16.77 15.18 -10.02
C SER A 407 16.03 15.56 -8.73
N GLY A 408 14.71 15.77 -8.80
CA GLY A 408 13.81 16.17 -7.73
C GLY A 408 12.51 16.72 -8.31
N PHE A 409 12.12 17.91 -7.90
CA PHE A 409 10.99 18.66 -8.46
C PHE A 409 11.41 19.45 -9.71
N ASP A 410 11.84 18.72 -10.75
CA ASP A 410 12.19 19.34 -12.03
C ASP A 410 10.95 19.96 -12.68
N PRO A 411 11.03 21.18 -13.28
CA PRO A 411 9.90 21.80 -13.94
C PRO A 411 9.36 20.95 -15.09
N LYS A 412 8.03 20.88 -15.21
CA LYS A 412 7.32 20.21 -16.31
C LYS A 412 6.65 21.19 -17.25
N ILE A 413 6.26 22.37 -16.74
CA ILE A 413 5.59 23.41 -17.51
C ILE A 413 6.64 24.20 -18.31
N ASP A 414 6.41 24.30 -19.62
CA ASP A 414 7.08 25.26 -20.46
C ASP A 414 6.36 26.62 -20.34
N THR A 415 6.98 27.58 -19.67
CA THR A 415 6.41 28.91 -19.45
C THR A 415 6.40 29.79 -20.72
N ASP A 416 7.08 29.38 -21.77
CA ASP A 416 7.06 30.06 -23.07
C ASP A 416 5.83 29.64 -23.92
N ASP A 417 5.12 28.57 -23.53
CA ASP A 417 3.85 28.16 -24.13
C ASP A 417 2.71 29.12 -23.71
N GLU A 418 2.00 29.69 -24.67
CA GLU A 418 0.88 30.60 -24.42
C GLU A 418 -0.25 29.94 -23.60
N ASP A 419 -0.44 28.64 -23.70
CA ASP A 419 -1.47 27.86 -23.02
C ASP A 419 -1.01 27.26 -21.67
N HIS A 420 0.22 27.59 -21.20
CA HIS A 420 0.83 26.98 -20.00
C HIS A 420 -0.08 27.00 -18.75
N ALA A 421 -0.83 28.09 -18.55
CA ALA A 421 -1.74 28.19 -17.39
C ALA A 421 -2.93 27.22 -17.48
N ALA A 422 -3.49 27.04 -18.67
CA ALA A 422 -4.58 26.08 -18.89
C ALA A 422 -4.08 24.64 -18.77
N ILE A 423 -2.90 24.36 -19.32
CA ILE A 423 -2.24 23.06 -19.19
C ILE A 423 -2.01 22.74 -17.70
N LEU A 424 -1.43 23.67 -16.95
CA LEU A 424 -1.17 23.51 -15.52
C LEU A 424 -2.46 23.22 -14.75
N PHE A 425 -3.52 24.01 -14.98
CA PHE A 425 -4.80 23.81 -14.32
C PHE A 425 -5.39 22.42 -14.60
N ASN A 426 -5.37 21.96 -15.85
CA ASN A 426 -5.85 20.65 -16.24
C ASN A 426 -5.04 19.53 -15.57
N GLN A 427 -3.71 19.65 -15.52
CA GLN A 427 -2.83 18.68 -14.88
C GLN A 427 -2.97 18.61 -13.35
N LEU A 428 -3.44 19.67 -12.73
CA LEU A 428 -3.80 19.69 -11.30
C LEU A 428 -5.18 19.07 -11.07
N ALA A 429 -6.16 19.39 -11.93
CA ALA A 429 -7.55 18.93 -11.80
C ALA A 429 -7.70 17.43 -12.08
N GLU A 430 -7.00 16.93 -13.11
CA GLU A 430 -6.99 15.52 -13.43
C GLU A 430 -5.82 14.80 -12.74
N ALA A 431 -6.14 13.79 -11.95
CA ALA A 431 -5.12 12.98 -11.33
C ALA A 431 -4.34 12.20 -12.40
N GLY A 432 -3.05 12.46 -12.51
CA GLY A 432 -2.15 11.79 -13.43
C GLY A 432 -0.81 11.42 -12.78
N PRO A 433 0.02 10.58 -13.42
CA PRO A 433 1.29 10.13 -12.87
C PRO A 433 2.29 11.27 -12.60
N ASP A 434 2.18 12.36 -13.33
CA ASP A 434 3.07 13.51 -13.23
C ASP A 434 2.52 14.65 -12.35
N ARG A 435 1.31 14.53 -11.79
CA ARG A 435 0.65 15.59 -10.99
C ARG A 435 1.55 16.15 -9.89
N ILE A 436 2.37 15.31 -9.27
CA ILE A 436 3.28 15.74 -8.19
C ILE A 436 4.27 16.84 -8.63
N TRP A 437 4.75 16.81 -9.88
CA TRP A 437 5.62 17.87 -10.43
C TRP A 437 4.85 19.12 -10.78
N TYR A 438 3.60 18.97 -11.28
CA TYR A 438 2.73 20.11 -11.57
C TYR A 438 2.29 20.86 -10.31
N LEU A 439 2.23 20.18 -9.13
CA LEU A 439 2.06 20.88 -7.85
C LEU A 439 3.23 21.85 -7.58
N ALA A 440 4.45 21.42 -7.84
CA ALA A 440 5.62 22.28 -7.69
C ALA A 440 5.62 23.43 -8.70
N ASP A 441 5.20 23.18 -9.95
CA ASP A 441 5.08 24.22 -10.96
C ASP A 441 3.98 25.22 -10.62
N ALA A 442 2.87 24.80 -10.01
CA ALA A 442 1.83 25.68 -9.51
C ALA A 442 2.38 26.69 -8.47
N PHE A 443 3.17 26.21 -7.51
CA PHE A 443 3.86 27.10 -6.56
C PHE A 443 4.86 28.05 -7.24
N ARG A 444 5.60 27.57 -8.26
CA ARG A 444 6.52 28.42 -9.06
C ARG A 444 5.79 29.51 -9.82
N GLN A 445 4.54 29.26 -10.23
CA GLN A 445 3.66 30.25 -10.88
C GLN A 445 2.93 31.16 -9.87
N GLY A 446 3.16 30.98 -8.57
CA GLY A 446 2.60 31.82 -7.51
C GLY A 446 1.20 31.45 -7.06
N MET A 447 0.69 30.26 -7.41
CA MET A 447 -0.56 29.76 -6.84
C MET A 447 -0.39 29.51 -5.34
N SER A 448 -1.40 29.88 -4.57
CA SER A 448 -1.44 29.64 -3.12
C SER A 448 -1.81 28.20 -2.79
N CYS A 449 -1.46 27.76 -1.58
CA CYS A 449 -1.85 26.46 -1.05
C CYS A 449 -3.37 26.25 -1.08
N GLU A 450 -4.16 27.32 -0.82
CA GLU A 450 -5.61 27.30 -0.84
C GLU A 450 -6.17 27.07 -2.25
N GLU A 451 -5.62 27.75 -3.26
CA GLU A 451 -6.00 27.57 -4.66
C GLU A 451 -5.71 26.15 -5.14
N ILE A 452 -4.51 25.62 -4.84
CA ILE A 452 -4.12 24.25 -5.21
C ILE A 452 -5.01 23.22 -4.50
N PHE A 453 -5.27 23.40 -3.20
CA PHE A 453 -6.21 22.54 -2.45
C PHE A 453 -7.61 22.59 -3.06
N GLY A 454 -8.07 23.77 -3.45
CA GLY A 454 -9.37 23.96 -4.11
C GLY A 454 -9.57 23.07 -5.33
N VAL A 455 -8.50 22.87 -6.10
CA VAL A 455 -8.49 22.06 -7.33
C VAL A 455 -8.22 20.58 -7.05
N THR A 456 -7.20 20.28 -6.24
CA THR A 456 -6.65 18.92 -6.09
C THR A 456 -7.24 18.11 -4.94
N LYS A 457 -7.75 18.79 -3.92
CA LYS A 457 -8.17 18.22 -2.63
C LYS A 457 -7.05 17.49 -1.86
N ILE A 458 -5.79 17.66 -2.27
CA ILE A 458 -4.63 17.15 -1.53
C ILE A 458 -4.52 17.91 -0.22
N ASP A 459 -4.32 17.19 0.90
CA ASP A 459 -4.27 17.80 2.23
C ASP A 459 -3.25 18.96 2.29
N PRO A 460 -3.62 20.12 2.82
CA PRO A 460 -2.74 21.30 2.90
C PRO A 460 -1.40 21.02 3.58
N TRP A 461 -1.33 20.05 4.48
CA TRP A 461 -0.07 19.67 5.11
C TRP A 461 0.98 19.24 4.09
N PHE A 462 0.60 18.40 3.11
CA PHE A 462 1.50 17.96 2.04
C PHE A 462 1.85 19.11 1.10
N LEU A 463 0.88 19.96 0.78
CA LEU A 463 1.09 21.11 -0.10
C LEU A 463 2.11 22.09 0.50
N VAL A 464 2.02 22.40 1.79
CA VAL A 464 2.97 23.28 2.50
C VAL A 464 4.39 22.68 2.49
N GLN A 465 4.54 21.34 2.58
CA GLN A 465 5.86 20.72 2.49
C GLN A 465 6.49 20.89 1.10
N ILE A 466 5.68 20.80 0.04
CA ILE A 466 6.14 21.03 -1.35
C ILE A 466 6.44 22.50 -1.55
N GLU A 467 5.56 23.40 -1.11
CA GLU A 467 5.77 24.87 -1.19
C GLU A 467 7.11 25.26 -0.56
N ASP A 468 7.42 24.76 0.63
CA ASP A 468 8.68 25.05 1.33
C ASP A 468 9.91 24.60 0.54
N LEU A 469 9.83 23.46 -0.19
CA LEU A 469 10.89 23.03 -1.10
C LEU A 469 11.06 24.01 -2.28
N ILE A 470 9.97 24.50 -2.85
CA ILE A 470 10.00 25.45 -3.97
C ILE A 470 10.49 26.84 -3.51
N ILE A 471 10.18 27.25 -2.29
CA ILE A 471 10.75 28.47 -1.68
C ILE A 471 12.28 28.34 -1.57
N GLU A 472 12.82 27.21 -1.14
CA GLU A 472 14.27 26.99 -1.08
C GLU A 472 14.91 27.05 -2.49
N GLU A 473 14.28 26.46 -3.51
CA GLU A 473 14.74 26.60 -4.89
C GLU A 473 14.77 28.05 -5.35
N SER A 474 13.71 28.80 -5.05
CA SER A 474 13.60 30.21 -5.42
C SER A 474 14.69 31.08 -4.78
N ARG A 475 15.10 30.77 -3.53
CA ARG A 475 16.19 31.44 -2.83
C ARG A 475 17.56 31.18 -3.47
N LEU A 476 17.74 30.03 -4.08
CA LEU A 476 18.99 29.68 -4.77
C LEU A 476 19.07 30.27 -6.18
N LYS A 477 17.93 30.47 -6.84
CA LYS A 477 17.87 30.93 -8.23
C LYS A 477 18.59 32.27 -8.42
N GLY A 478 19.53 32.31 -9.37
CA GLY A 478 20.35 33.50 -9.65
C GLY A 478 21.54 33.70 -8.70
N SER A 479 21.75 32.80 -7.73
CA SER A 479 22.92 32.81 -6.86
C SER A 479 24.08 32.04 -7.50
N SER A 480 25.31 32.24 -6.99
CA SER A 480 26.47 31.41 -7.34
C SER A 480 26.72 30.37 -6.25
N LEU A 481 27.36 29.24 -6.58
CA LEU A 481 27.72 28.20 -5.63
C LEU A 481 28.54 28.75 -4.44
N THR A 482 29.46 29.67 -4.71
CA THR A 482 30.32 30.29 -3.70
C THR A 482 29.58 31.24 -2.74
N SER A 483 28.36 31.63 -3.08
CA SER A 483 27.52 32.45 -2.19
C SER A 483 26.64 31.63 -1.24
N VAL A 484 26.60 30.31 -1.42
CA VAL A 484 25.87 29.39 -0.53
C VAL A 484 26.72 29.08 0.69
N ASP A 485 26.26 29.45 1.88
CA ASP A 485 26.96 29.10 3.11
C ASP A 485 26.72 27.63 3.54
N GLU A 486 27.58 27.15 4.45
CA GLU A 486 27.53 25.80 4.98
C GLU A 486 26.14 25.47 5.56
N LYS A 487 25.56 26.38 6.34
CA LYS A 487 24.26 26.20 6.99
C LYS A 487 23.13 26.02 5.98
N THR A 488 23.15 26.81 4.93
CA THR A 488 22.19 26.73 3.84
C THR A 488 22.34 25.41 3.08
N LEU A 489 23.58 25.03 2.75
CA LEU A 489 23.84 23.76 2.06
C LEU A 489 23.39 22.56 2.91
N TYR A 490 23.69 22.57 4.20
CA TYR A 490 23.29 21.52 5.13
C TYR A 490 21.75 21.41 5.22
N ARG A 491 21.04 22.54 5.31
CA ARG A 491 19.58 22.59 5.33
C ARG A 491 18.98 22.00 4.06
N LEU A 492 19.54 22.33 2.88
CA LEU A 492 19.11 21.76 1.59
C LEU A 492 19.31 20.25 1.56
N LYS A 493 20.47 19.77 2.02
CA LYS A 493 20.75 18.32 2.05
C LYS A 493 19.78 17.58 2.98
N ARG A 494 19.45 18.13 4.14
CA ARG A 494 18.46 17.58 5.07
C ARG A 494 17.05 17.57 4.50
N LYS A 495 16.70 18.52 3.63
CA LYS A 495 15.44 18.55 2.89
C LYS A 495 15.42 17.60 1.67
N GLY A 496 16.53 16.89 1.40
CA GLY A 496 16.61 15.86 0.35
C GLY A 496 17.07 16.37 -1.01
N PHE A 497 17.55 17.60 -1.14
CA PHE A 497 18.08 18.10 -2.41
C PHE A 497 19.30 17.30 -2.87
N ALA A 498 19.25 16.77 -4.10
CA ALA A 498 20.40 16.14 -4.74
C ALA A 498 21.47 17.17 -5.11
N ASP A 499 22.74 16.77 -5.11
CA ASP A 499 23.82 17.64 -5.59
C ASP A 499 23.53 18.08 -7.04
N ARG A 500 23.01 17.17 -7.89
CA ARG A 500 22.56 17.49 -9.25
C ARG A 500 21.47 18.57 -9.29
N ARG A 501 20.43 18.47 -8.42
CA ARG A 501 19.35 19.49 -8.41
C ARG A 501 19.87 20.86 -8.00
N ILE A 502 20.75 20.91 -6.99
CA ILE A 502 21.40 22.16 -6.58
C ILE A 502 22.24 22.73 -7.73
N ALA A 503 22.99 21.88 -8.43
CA ALA A 503 23.79 22.27 -9.58
C ALA A 503 22.96 22.84 -10.72
N ASP A 504 21.84 22.22 -11.06
CA ASP A 504 20.90 22.66 -12.10
C ASP A 504 20.36 24.07 -11.78
N ILE A 505 20.00 24.34 -10.51
CA ILE A 505 19.47 25.64 -10.07
C ILE A 505 20.56 26.72 -10.09
N LEU A 506 21.79 26.38 -9.68
CA LEU A 506 22.93 27.31 -9.58
C LEU A 506 23.71 27.43 -10.91
N LEU A 507 23.30 26.71 -11.95
CA LEU A 507 23.97 26.67 -13.26
C LEU A 507 25.46 26.28 -13.18
N CYS A 508 25.75 25.25 -12.37
CA CYS A 508 27.07 24.65 -12.23
C CYS A 508 27.00 23.13 -12.42
N THR A 509 28.10 22.42 -12.24
CA THR A 509 28.12 20.96 -12.35
C THR A 509 27.85 20.26 -11.02
N GLU A 510 27.28 19.06 -11.07
CA GLU A 510 27.08 18.21 -9.89
C GLU A 510 28.39 17.97 -9.13
N SER A 511 29.51 17.81 -9.86
CA SER A 511 30.82 17.60 -9.25
C SER A 511 31.32 18.83 -8.48
N GLU A 512 31.03 20.04 -8.95
CA GLU A 512 31.35 21.26 -8.21
C GLU A 512 30.58 21.34 -6.90
N VAL A 513 29.27 21.07 -6.91
CA VAL A 513 28.45 21.02 -5.69
C VAL A 513 28.97 19.94 -4.73
N ARG A 514 29.31 18.75 -5.23
CA ARG A 514 29.84 17.65 -4.42
C ARG A 514 31.15 18.03 -3.74
N ASN A 515 32.10 18.61 -4.49
CA ASN A 515 33.38 19.04 -3.96
C ASN A 515 33.19 20.16 -2.93
N PHE A 516 32.35 21.14 -3.23
CA PHE A 516 32.02 22.23 -2.32
C PHE A 516 31.42 21.73 -0.99
N ARG A 517 30.57 20.71 -1.05
CA ARG A 517 30.03 20.03 0.14
C ARG A 517 31.12 19.29 0.92
N TYR A 518 32.07 18.66 0.24
CA TYR A 518 33.19 17.97 0.87
C TYR A 518 34.17 18.94 1.54
N ASP A 519 34.36 20.14 0.99
CA ASP A 519 35.19 21.18 1.61
C ASP A 519 34.66 21.60 2.99
N PHE A 520 33.35 21.48 3.24
CA PHE A 520 32.74 21.63 4.58
C PHE A 520 32.74 20.34 5.40
N GLY A 521 33.36 19.25 4.95
CA GLY A 521 33.29 17.96 5.63
C GLY A 521 31.88 17.32 5.66
N MET A 522 30.98 17.80 4.83
CA MET A 522 29.58 17.40 4.84
C MET A 522 29.38 16.10 4.03
N HIS A 523 29.19 15.00 4.73
CA HIS A 523 28.94 13.68 4.18
C HIS A 523 27.58 13.13 4.66
N PRO A 524 26.92 12.25 3.89
CA PRO A 524 25.76 11.53 4.40
C PRO A 524 26.21 10.56 5.50
N VAL A 525 25.33 10.34 6.44
CA VAL A 525 25.42 9.30 7.46
C VAL A 525 24.40 8.20 7.16
N TYR A 526 24.53 7.05 7.81
CA TYR A 526 23.63 5.93 7.66
C TYR A 526 22.91 5.65 8.96
N LYS A 527 21.59 5.51 8.88
CA LYS A 527 20.71 5.15 9.99
C LYS A 527 20.11 3.79 9.74
N ARG A 528 19.88 3.02 10.80
CA ARG A 528 19.24 1.70 10.71
C ARG A 528 17.73 1.82 10.57
N VAL A 529 17.13 0.91 9.81
CA VAL A 529 15.70 0.72 9.85
C VAL A 529 15.35 -0.02 11.13
N ASP A 530 14.51 0.59 11.95
CA ASP A 530 14.27 0.17 13.33
C ASP A 530 12.77 0.18 13.64
N THR A 531 12.30 -0.81 14.39
CA THR A 531 10.92 -0.95 14.85
C THR A 531 10.65 -0.28 16.19
N CYS A 532 11.64 0.29 16.83
CA CYS A 532 11.56 0.78 18.21
C CYS A 532 12.08 2.21 18.39
N ALA A 533 12.21 2.99 17.31
CA ALA A 533 12.69 4.38 17.34
C ALA A 533 13.98 4.54 18.18
N ALA A 534 14.96 3.65 17.99
CA ALA A 534 16.25 3.58 18.67
C ALA A 534 16.20 3.34 20.20
N GLU A 535 15.04 2.94 20.77
CA GLU A 535 14.96 2.58 22.19
C GLU A 535 15.74 1.29 22.53
N PHE A 536 15.90 0.38 21.56
CA PHE A 536 16.66 -0.85 21.68
C PHE A 536 17.75 -0.90 20.62
N SER A 537 18.90 -1.47 20.98
CA SER A 537 19.98 -1.69 20.02
C SER A 537 19.52 -2.62 18.89
N THR A 538 19.81 -2.21 17.66
CA THR A 538 19.51 -3.00 16.46
C THR A 538 20.81 -3.35 15.74
N GLU A 539 20.88 -4.57 15.17
CA GLU A 539 22.05 -5.06 14.43
C GLU A 539 21.74 -5.29 12.94
N THR A 540 20.57 -4.82 12.48
CA THR A 540 20.18 -5.00 11.08
C THR A 540 21.14 -4.31 10.12
N ALA A 541 21.45 -4.95 8.99
CA ALA A 541 22.17 -4.35 7.87
C ALA A 541 21.27 -3.50 6.97
N TYR A 542 19.96 -3.42 7.25
CA TYR A 542 19.02 -2.60 6.50
C TYR A 542 19.09 -1.16 6.96
N MET A 543 19.63 -0.30 6.09
CA MET A 543 19.96 1.08 6.42
C MET A 543 19.46 2.04 5.35
N TYR A 544 19.30 3.31 5.74
CA TYR A 544 19.06 4.42 4.83
C TYR A 544 20.08 5.55 5.05
N SER A 545 20.43 6.29 4.01
CA SER A 545 21.32 7.44 4.12
C SER A 545 20.54 8.72 4.46
N THR A 546 21.14 9.60 5.22
CA THR A 546 20.58 10.92 5.55
C THR A 546 21.68 11.91 5.86
N TYR A 547 21.35 13.19 6.09
CA TYR A 547 22.29 14.20 6.56
C TYR A 547 21.96 14.57 8.00
N GLU A 548 22.65 13.90 8.92
CA GLU A 548 22.59 14.10 10.37
C GLU A 548 23.98 14.02 10.99
N GLU A 549 24.09 14.16 12.32
CA GLU A 549 25.35 14.21 13.02
C GLU A 549 25.93 12.81 13.26
N GLU A 550 25.08 11.83 13.59
CA GLU A 550 25.50 10.50 14.03
C GLU A 550 25.30 9.44 12.93
N CYS A 551 26.32 8.63 12.71
CA CYS A 551 26.30 7.47 11.81
C CYS A 551 26.20 6.17 12.61
N GLU A 552 25.27 5.29 12.24
CA GLU A 552 25.03 4.00 12.88
C GLU A 552 25.63 2.82 12.09
N ALA A 553 26.39 3.12 11.01
CA ALA A 553 27.09 2.10 10.21
C ALA A 553 28.36 1.63 10.88
#